data_868c3f73d8abf8c2c5198c051aee1cbe
#
_entry.id   868c3f73d8abf8c2c5198c051aee1cbe
#
_cell.length_a   1.000
_cell.length_b   1.000
_cell.length_c   1.000
_cell.angle_alpha   90.00
_cell.angle_beta   90.00
_cell.angle_gamma   90.00
#
_symmetry.space_group_name_H-M   'P 1'
#
loop_
_entity.id
_entity.type
_entity.pdbx_description
1 polymer ?
#
loop_
_entity_poly.entity_id
_entity_poly.type
_entity_poly.pdbx_seq_one_letter_code
_entity_poly.pdbx_strand_id
1 'polypeptide(L)'
;MTLQLKPAHKAVREYYSDIRELAEKGLFSEGAVAPIFGELLRYCGSQINWTLGEQTSIRRGKKMIRPDGVFFNDFNLYQGAWEAKDSQDRLDIEVRKKFRDGYPTDNIIFQSPDQIIVWQNNREAFNAEISAPEKLIQGLEIFFSYQPPEYRQWEEAAEKFKEQMPNIGAGLLDLIDKEYRINKAFVQSMEIFTTLCQDSINPNIAPAAVKEMLIQHLLTERIFRKVFDNPDFTAKNTIAVEIEKVIAALTSRQFSRSGFLQSLDHFYKAIEITAATIQDYTEKQFFLNTVYEKFFQGFAVKSADTHGIVYTPQPVVDFMVRSVEDILHKEFGRSLSDKGVHILDPFVGTGNFIIRIMREIRKTALPDKYEKELHCNEVMLLPYYIASTNIEHEYYEITGEYKPFEGICLVDTFELAEDKQMSVFTAKNTDRVNAQKQTPIFVIIGNPPYNAGQVNENDNNKNRKYRVMDKHVAESYAKDSKATNKNALSDPYVKAVKWASEKIAKTGEGIVAFVTNNSFVNEITFDGMRNHLAKEFDKIYILDLGGNVRKNPKLSGTTHNVFGIQVGVSVNIFVKKKSSDTPPYAGR
;
A
#
# COMPACT_ATOMS: atom_id res chain seq x y z
N MET A 1 -13.32 -16.41 17.29
CA MET A 1 -14.72 -16.41 16.78
C MET A 1 -15.02 -17.81 16.27
N THR A 2 -16.24 -18.33 16.43
CA THR A 2 -16.60 -19.69 16.00
C THR A 2 -17.40 -19.59 14.71
N LEU A 3 -17.07 -20.43 13.73
CA LEU A 3 -17.76 -20.49 12.45
C LEU A 3 -19.25 -20.81 12.68
N GLN A 4 -20.14 -20.03 12.10
CA GLN A 4 -21.60 -20.23 12.24
C GLN A 4 -22.18 -20.85 10.97
N LEU A 5 -22.02 -22.16 10.82
CA LEU A 5 -22.60 -22.94 9.73
C LEU A 5 -23.63 -23.95 10.25
N LYS A 6 -24.67 -24.16 9.47
CA LYS A 6 -25.66 -25.22 9.65
C LYS A 6 -25.95 -25.88 8.30
N PRO A 7 -26.36 -27.15 8.26
CA PRO A 7 -26.72 -27.82 6.99
C PRO A 7 -27.73 -27.06 6.13
N ALA A 8 -28.67 -26.36 6.77
CA ALA A 8 -29.68 -25.55 6.09
C ALA A 8 -29.17 -24.14 5.69
N HIS A 9 -27.91 -23.78 5.97
CA HIS A 9 -27.38 -22.49 5.62
C HIS A 9 -27.26 -22.33 4.09
N LYS A 10 -27.54 -21.11 3.60
CA LYS A 10 -27.56 -20.79 2.16
C LYS A 10 -26.27 -21.22 1.44
N ALA A 11 -25.10 -20.83 1.95
CA ALA A 11 -23.82 -21.15 1.33
C ALA A 11 -23.54 -22.67 1.24
N VAL A 12 -23.96 -23.45 2.25
CA VAL A 12 -23.82 -24.91 2.24
C VAL A 12 -24.76 -25.54 1.20
N ARG A 13 -26.00 -25.07 1.11
CA ARG A 13 -26.96 -25.55 0.12
C ARG A 13 -26.54 -25.21 -1.30
N GLU A 14 -26.03 -24.02 -1.55
CA GLU A 14 -25.51 -23.60 -2.83
C GLU A 14 -24.33 -24.49 -3.24
N TYR A 15 -23.36 -24.73 -2.36
CA TYR A 15 -22.27 -25.66 -2.61
C TYR A 15 -22.75 -27.03 -3.10
N TYR A 16 -23.68 -27.66 -2.39
CA TYR A 16 -24.20 -28.98 -2.79
C TYR A 16 -25.09 -28.92 -4.02
N SER A 17 -25.78 -27.82 -4.29
CA SER A 17 -26.54 -27.65 -5.53
C SER A 17 -25.64 -27.58 -6.73
N ASP A 18 -24.57 -26.81 -6.66
CA ASP A 18 -23.63 -26.56 -7.75
C ASP A 18 -22.79 -27.81 -8.05
N ILE A 19 -22.35 -28.53 -7.00
CA ILE A 19 -21.68 -29.83 -7.16
C ILE A 19 -22.59 -30.85 -7.86
N ARG A 20 -23.88 -30.89 -7.51
CA ARG A 20 -24.86 -31.77 -8.20
C ARG A 20 -25.04 -31.39 -9.67
N GLU A 21 -25.12 -30.09 -9.96
CA GLU A 21 -25.24 -29.64 -11.36
C GLU A 21 -24.02 -30.02 -12.19
N LEU A 22 -22.80 -29.93 -11.61
CA LEU A 22 -21.60 -30.43 -12.29
C LEU A 22 -21.64 -31.95 -12.49
N ALA A 23 -22.14 -32.70 -11.50
CA ALA A 23 -22.31 -34.15 -11.57
C ALA A 23 -23.21 -34.56 -12.73
N GLU A 24 -24.37 -33.92 -12.86
CA GLU A 24 -25.35 -34.19 -13.94
C GLU A 24 -24.77 -33.91 -15.33
N LYS A 25 -23.82 -32.96 -15.42
CA LYS A 25 -23.14 -32.60 -16.67
C LYS A 25 -21.84 -33.39 -16.91
N GLY A 26 -21.44 -34.26 -16.00
CA GLY A 26 -20.17 -35.02 -16.08
C GLY A 26 -18.90 -34.14 -16.02
N LEU A 27 -18.96 -32.95 -15.40
CA LEU A 27 -17.90 -31.96 -15.38
C LEU A 27 -17.19 -31.94 -14.00
N PHE A 28 -16.41 -32.98 -13.70
CA PHE A 28 -15.70 -33.11 -12.42
C PHE A 28 -14.20 -32.77 -12.49
N SER A 29 -13.77 -31.91 -13.41
CA SER A 29 -12.39 -31.47 -13.43
C SER A 29 -12.07 -30.55 -12.21
N GLU A 30 -10.83 -30.57 -11.73
CA GLU A 30 -10.34 -29.70 -10.66
C GLU A 30 -10.73 -28.22 -10.89
N GLY A 31 -10.54 -27.72 -12.13
CA GLY A 31 -10.91 -26.35 -12.51
C GLY A 31 -12.41 -26.04 -12.47
N ALA A 32 -13.30 -27.02 -12.50
CA ALA A 32 -14.74 -26.82 -12.38
C ALA A 32 -15.20 -26.85 -10.89
N VAL A 33 -14.57 -27.67 -10.08
CA VAL A 33 -14.92 -27.88 -8.67
C VAL A 33 -14.33 -26.80 -7.77
N ALA A 34 -13.09 -26.38 -8.04
CA ALA A 34 -12.35 -25.42 -7.21
C ALA A 34 -13.11 -24.09 -6.99
N PRO A 35 -13.70 -23.42 -7.99
CA PRO A 35 -14.42 -22.17 -7.77
C PRO A 35 -15.59 -22.30 -6.79
N ILE A 36 -16.34 -23.42 -6.88
CA ILE A 36 -17.51 -23.66 -6.01
C ILE A 36 -17.08 -23.78 -4.54
N PHE A 37 -16.04 -24.56 -4.28
CA PHE A 37 -15.51 -24.69 -2.92
C PHE A 37 -14.82 -23.39 -2.45
N GLY A 38 -14.14 -22.69 -3.35
CA GLY A 38 -13.54 -21.37 -3.08
C GLY A 38 -14.57 -20.35 -2.59
N GLU A 39 -15.78 -20.32 -3.16
CA GLU A 39 -16.85 -19.44 -2.70
C GLU A 39 -17.31 -19.79 -1.28
N LEU A 40 -17.49 -21.06 -0.97
CA LEU A 40 -17.82 -21.52 0.38
C LEU A 40 -16.71 -21.16 1.37
N LEU A 41 -15.47 -21.38 1.00
CA LEU A 41 -14.29 -21.03 1.83
C LEU A 41 -14.19 -19.53 2.04
N ARG A 42 -14.43 -18.70 1.03
CA ARG A 42 -14.44 -17.23 1.13
C ARG A 42 -15.52 -16.77 2.08
N TYR A 43 -16.72 -17.35 1.98
CA TYR A 43 -17.80 -17.06 2.90
C TYR A 43 -17.42 -17.42 4.35
N CYS A 44 -16.84 -18.61 4.60
CA CYS A 44 -16.41 -19.04 5.92
C CYS A 44 -15.32 -18.12 6.49
N GLY A 45 -14.31 -17.80 5.68
CA GLY A 45 -13.22 -16.90 6.08
C GLY A 45 -13.72 -15.52 6.50
N SER A 46 -14.69 -14.97 5.76
CA SER A 46 -15.26 -13.66 6.06
C SER A 46 -15.93 -13.57 7.45
N GLN A 47 -16.42 -14.67 8.00
CA GLN A 47 -17.02 -14.70 9.35
C GLN A 47 -16.00 -14.52 10.48
N ILE A 48 -14.73 -14.78 10.21
CA ILE A 48 -13.65 -14.73 11.19
C ILE A 48 -12.52 -13.79 10.78
N ASN A 49 -12.78 -12.89 9.84
CA ASN A 49 -11.84 -11.92 9.28
C ASN A 49 -10.62 -12.58 8.60
N TRP A 50 -10.80 -13.73 7.95
CA TRP A 50 -9.78 -14.31 7.08
C TRP A 50 -10.10 -14.02 5.62
N THR A 51 -9.10 -13.55 4.89
CA THR A 51 -9.20 -13.26 3.45
C THR A 51 -8.59 -14.39 2.65
N LEU A 52 -9.30 -14.91 1.65
CA LEU A 52 -8.81 -15.92 0.72
C LEU A 52 -8.10 -15.25 -0.46
N GLY A 53 -6.81 -15.52 -0.60
CA GLY A 53 -6.03 -15.20 -1.80
C GLY A 53 -5.92 -16.44 -2.71
N GLU A 54 -6.64 -16.45 -3.82
CA GLU A 54 -6.57 -17.54 -4.79
C GLU A 54 -5.29 -17.46 -5.63
N GLN A 55 -4.77 -18.61 -6.03
CA GLN A 55 -3.55 -18.70 -6.86
C GLN A 55 -2.35 -17.90 -6.31
N THR A 56 -2.32 -17.70 -5.00
CA THR A 56 -1.27 -16.93 -4.32
C THR A 56 -0.07 -17.81 -4.03
N SER A 57 1.13 -17.37 -4.47
CA SER A 57 2.36 -18.08 -4.16
C SER A 57 2.83 -17.72 -2.74
N ILE A 58 3.20 -18.71 -1.97
CA ILE A 58 3.82 -18.55 -0.65
C ILE A 58 5.21 -19.19 -0.63
N ARG A 59 6.13 -18.55 0.11
CA ARG A 59 7.49 -19.07 0.27
C ARG A 59 7.58 -19.92 1.52
N ARG A 60 8.10 -21.15 1.37
CA ARG A 60 8.39 -22.04 2.49
C ARG A 60 9.85 -22.50 2.41
N GLY A 61 10.68 -21.89 3.26
CA GLY A 61 12.12 -22.07 3.19
C GLY A 61 12.69 -21.59 1.84
N LYS A 62 13.32 -22.50 1.08
CA LYS A 62 13.88 -22.21 -0.26
C LYS A 62 12.90 -22.47 -1.42
N LYS A 63 11.71 -22.98 -1.15
CA LYS A 63 10.74 -23.35 -2.18
C LYS A 63 9.62 -22.31 -2.26
N MET A 64 9.20 -21.99 -3.50
CA MET A 64 7.95 -21.29 -3.78
C MET A 64 6.89 -22.36 -4.08
N ILE A 65 5.76 -22.29 -3.41
CA ILE A 65 4.60 -23.16 -3.62
C ILE A 65 3.39 -22.29 -3.97
N ARG A 66 2.48 -22.85 -4.75
CA ARG A 66 1.27 -22.16 -5.19
C ARG A 66 0.04 -23.02 -4.96
N PRO A 67 -0.54 -23.00 -3.76
CA PRO A 67 -1.83 -23.64 -3.50
C PRO A 67 -2.95 -22.98 -4.31
N ASP A 68 -4.09 -23.65 -4.43
CA ASP A 68 -5.28 -23.06 -5.05
C ASP A 68 -5.80 -21.88 -4.24
N GLY A 69 -5.65 -21.89 -2.91
CA GLY A 69 -5.93 -20.76 -2.07
C GLY A 69 -5.08 -20.72 -0.80
N VAL A 70 -4.87 -19.48 -0.33
CA VAL A 70 -4.16 -19.19 0.91
C VAL A 70 -4.99 -18.21 1.74
N PHE A 71 -5.12 -18.47 3.02
CA PHE A 71 -5.82 -17.60 3.95
C PHE A 71 -4.87 -16.71 4.72
N PHE A 72 -5.22 -15.45 4.82
CA PHE A 72 -4.54 -14.44 5.63
C PHE A 72 -5.55 -13.80 6.59
N ASN A 73 -5.11 -13.49 7.79
CA ASN A 73 -5.93 -12.69 8.71
C ASN A 73 -5.84 -11.18 8.36
N ASP A 74 -6.54 -10.35 9.13
CA ASP A 74 -6.52 -8.88 8.99
C ASP A 74 -5.13 -8.23 9.08
N PHE A 75 -4.11 -8.95 9.55
CA PHE A 75 -2.72 -8.49 9.63
C PHE A 75 -1.83 -9.10 8.53
N ASN A 76 -2.45 -9.65 7.48
CA ASN A 76 -1.78 -10.37 6.40
C ASN A 76 -0.88 -11.52 6.88
N LEU A 77 -1.16 -12.10 8.06
CA LEU A 77 -0.47 -13.26 8.55
C LEU A 77 -1.14 -14.52 7.99
N TYR A 78 -0.32 -15.44 7.51
CA TYR A 78 -0.77 -16.73 6.99
C TYR A 78 -1.56 -17.51 8.03
N GLN A 79 -2.73 -18.01 7.68
CA GLN A 79 -3.62 -18.78 8.56
C GLN A 79 -3.84 -20.21 8.08
N GLY A 80 -3.64 -20.48 6.81
CA GLY A 80 -3.83 -21.80 6.23
C GLY A 80 -3.84 -21.78 4.72
N ALA A 81 -3.80 -22.97 4.13
CA ALA A 81 -3.88 -23.18 2.69
C ALA A 81 -5.02 -24.11 2.31
N TRP A 82 -5.38 -24.08 1.05
CA TRP A 82 -6.36 -24.95 0.43
C TRP A 82 -5.85 -25.48 -0.90
N GLU A 83 -6.13 -26.76 -1.17
CA GLU A 83 -5.81 -27.44 -2.41
C GLU A 83 -7.00 -28.27 -2.86
N ALA A 84 -7.52 -28.01 -4.08
CA ALA A 84 -8.57 -28.76 -4.71
C ALA A 84 -8.02 -29.98 -5.48
N LYS A 85 -8.83 -31.02 -5.60
CA LYS A 85 -8.57 -32.17 -6.45
C LYS A 85 -9.87 -32.64 -7.08
N ASP A 86 -9.76 -33.36 -8.20
CA ASP A 86 -10.92 -33.96 -8.84
C ASP A 86 -11.34 -35.28 -8.17
N SER A 87 -12.45 -35.87 -8.63
CA SER A 87 -12.97 -37.14 -8.08
C SER A 87 -12.18 -38.39 -8.49
N GLN A 88 -11.23 -38.27 -9.43
CA GLN A 88 -10.41 -39.40 -9.91
C GLN A 88 -9.13 -39.53 -9.08
N ASP A 89 -8.73 -38.46 -8.42
CA ASP A 89 -7.54 -38.42 -7.56
C ASP A 89 -7.81 -39.09 -6.21
N ARG A 90 -6.94 -40.02 -5.83
CA ARG A 90 -6.90 -40.52 -4.45
C ARG A 90 -6.30 -39.45 -3.55
N LEU A 91 -7.17 -38.77 -2.81
CA LEU A 91 -6.81 -37.61 -2.01
C LEU A 91 -5.68 -37.89 -0.99
N ASP A 92 -5.64 -39.09 -0.40
CA ASP A 92 -4.58 -39.55 0.50
C ASP A 92 -3.18 -39.64 -0.16
N ILE A 93 -3.14 -39.95 -1.45
CA ILE A 93 -1.90 -40.00 -2.25
C ILE A 93 -1.45 -38.59 -2.61
N GLU A 94 -2.37 -37.75 -3.05
CA GLU A 94 -2.06 -36.37 -3.42
C GLU A 94 -1.59 -35.54 -2.21
N VAL A 95 -2.17 -35.69 -1.04
CA VAL A 95 -1.70 -35.09 0.22
C VAL A 95 -0.23 -35.41 0.46
N ARG A 96 0.17 -36.67 0.36
CA ARG A 96 1.58 -37.09 0.57
C ARG A 96 2.51 -36.52 -0.49
N LYS A 97 2.07 -36.38 -1.72
CA LYS A 97 2.83 -35.77 -2.82
C LYS A 97 3.05 -34.29 -2.56
N LYS A 98 1.97 -33.54 -2.24
CA LYS A 98 2.04 -32.11 -1.95
C LYS A 98 2.97 -31.82 -0.77
N PHE A 99 2.97 -32.63 0.29
CA PHE A 99 3.92 -32.44 1.40
C PHE A 99 5.38 -32.67 0.97
N ARG A 100 5.67 -33.63 0.09
CA ARG A 100 7.01 -33.81 -0.50
C ARG A 100 7.42 -32.61 -1.35
N ASP A 101 6.46 -31.95 -1.99
CA ASP A 101 6.67 -30.74 -2.77
C ASP A 101 6.87 -29.49 -1.90
N GLY A 102 6.64 -29.59 -0.58
CA GLY A 102 6.90 -28.52 0.40
C GLY A 102 5.66 -27.73 0.80
N TYR A 103 4.47 -28.26 0.56
CA TYR A 103 3.23 -27.65 1.05
C TYR A 103 3.17 -27.60 2.58
N PRO A 104 2.48 -26.60 3.16
CA PRO A 104 2.40 -26.43 4.60
C PRO A 104 1.68 -27.61 5.27
N THR A 105 2.12 -27.93 6.47
CA THR A 105 1.54 -28.98 7.32
C THR A 105 0.97 -28.43 8.63
N ASP A 106 1.05 -27.12 8.78
CA ASP A 106 0.55 -26.37 9.94
C ASP A 106 -0.98 -26.21 9.92
N ASN A 107 -1.55 -25.76 8.80
CA ASN A 107 -3.00 -25.73 8.56
C ASN A 107 -3.30 -25.78 7.07
N ILE A 108 -3.75 -26.91 6.56
CA ILE A 108 -4.15 -27.07 5.16
C ILE A 108 -5.37 -27.96 5.01
N ILE A 109 -6.26 -27.57 4.12
CA ILE A 109 -7.42 -28.35 3.75
C ILE A 109 -7.27 -28.84 2.30
N PHE A 110 -7.37 -30.15 2.09
CA PHE A 110 -7.47 -30.79 0.80
C PHE A 110 -8.91 -31.18 0.54
N GLN A 111 -9.42 -30.90 -0.64
CA GLN A 111 -10.82 -31.15 -0.98
C GLN A 111 -10.94 -31.78 -2.36
N SER A 112 -11.76 -32.83 -2.45
CA SER A 112 -12.37 -33.32 -3.67
C SER A 112 -13.89 -33.20 -3.57
N PRO A 113 -14.68 -33.47 -4.64
CA PRO A 113 -16.14 -33.48 -4.57
C PRO A 113 -16.72 -34.39 -3.49
N ASP A 114 -16.00 -35.47 -3.17
CA ASP A 114 -16.50 -36.54 -2.31
C ASP A 114 -15.84 -36.60 -0.94
N GLN A 115 -14.67 -35.96 -0.77
CA GLN A 115 -13.84 -36.11 0.43
C GLN A 115 -13.14 -34.81 0.83
N ILE A 116 -12.94 -34.64 2.12
CA ILE A 116 -12.16 -33.54 2.71
C ILE A 116 -11.14 -34.10 3.70
N ILE A 117 -9.90 -33.60 3.65
CA ILE A 117 -8.83 -33.90 4.58
C ILE A 117 -8.28 -32.60 5.13
N VAL A 118 -8.26 -32.46 6.45
CA VAL A 118 -7.65 -31.30 7.14
C VAL A 118 -6.40 -31.76 7.89
N TRP A 119 -5.28 -31.09 7.62
CA TRP A 119 -4.03 -31.27 8.34
C TRP A 119 -3.76 -30.04 9.18
N GLN A 120 -3.43 -30.28 10.47
CA GLN A 120 -3.05 -29.23 11.40
C GLN A 120 -1.90 -29.71 12.29
N ASN A 121 -0.95 -28.84 12.58
CA ASN A 121 0.17 -29.12 13.49
C ASN A 121 0.91 -30.43 13.10
N ASN A 122 1.21 -30.63 11.82
CA ASN A 122 1.92 -31.76 11.24
C ASN A 122 1.20 -33.12 11.39
N ARG A 123 -0.11 -33.15 11.57
CA ARG A 123 -0.91 -34.38 11.68
C ARG A 123 -2.26 -34.24 10.97
N GLU A 124 -2.82 -35.36 10.57
CA GLU A 124 -4.18 -35.42 10.08
C GLU A 124 -5.15 -35.10 11.23
N ALA A 125 -5.86 -33.97 11.14
CA ALA A 125 -6.83 -33.52 12.14
C ALA A 125 -8.24 -34.01 11.82
N PHE A 126 -8.55 -34.16 10.53
CA PHE A 126 -9.85 -34.62 10.07
C PHE A 126 -9.76 -35.26 8.68
N ASN A 127 -10.56 -36.32 8.47
CA ASN A 127 -10.66 -36.99 7.18
C ASN A 127 -12.04 -37.62 7.08
N ALA A 128 -12.86 -37.20 6.11
CA ALA A 128 -14.21 -37.74 5.93
C ALA A 128 -14.73 -37.58 4.51
N GLU A 129 -15.61 -38.49 4.14
CA GLU A 129 -16.51 -38.29 2.99
C GLU A 129 -17.51 -37.18 3.31
N ILE A 130 -17.75 -36.30 2.35
CA ILE A 130 -18.60 -35.11 2.48
C ILE A 130 -19.91 -35.22 1.72
N SER A 131 -20.40 -36.43 1.51
CA SER A 131 -21.76 -36.66 0.99
C SER A 131 -22.86 -36.07 1.87
N ALA A 132 -22.59 -35.95 3.18
CA ALA A 132 -23.46 -35.33 4.17
C ALA A 132 -22.92 -33.96 4.62
N PRO A 133 -23.78 -32.90 4.64
CA PRO A 133 -23.36 -31.54 5.00
C PRO A 133 -22.68 -31.40 6.38
N GLU A 134 -23.05 -32.24 7.34
CA GLU A 134 -22.52 -32.23 8.69
C GLU A 134 -21.01 -32.52 8.71
N LYS A 135 -20.54 -33.44 7.84
CA LYS A 135 -19.11 -33.78 7.74
C LYS A 135 -18.32 -32.67 7.09
N LEU A 136 -18.84 -32.04 6.07
CA LEU A 136 -18.22 -30.87 5.46
C LEU A 136 -18.10 -29.73 6.49
N ILE A 137 -19.16 -29.42 7.21
CA ILE A 137 -19.17 -28.37 8.24
C ILE A 137 -18.15 -28.69 9.33
N GLN A 138 -18.08 -29.92 9.82
CA GLN A 138 -17.14 -30.35 10.83
C GLN A 138 -15.68 -30.14 10.37
N GLY A 139 -15.35 -30.48 9.13
CA GLY A 139 -14.02 -30.25 8.57
C GLY A 139 -13.69 -28.76 8.44
N LEU A 140 -14.65 -27.93 7.99
CA LEU A 140 -14.49 -26.49 7.92
C LEU A 140 -14.33 -25.86 9.31
N GLU A 141 -15.11 -26.27 10.31
CA GLU A 141 -14.95 -25.80 11.69
C GLU A 141 -13.54 -26.10 12.23
N ILE A 142 -13.01 -27.30 11.99
CA ILE A 142 -11.64 -27.67 12.41
C ILE A 142 -10.62 -26.77 11.68
N PHE A 143 -10.72 -26.63 10.36
CA PHE A 143 -9.79 -25.80 9.59
C PHE A 143 -9.79 -24.34 10.03
N PHE A 144 -10.97 -23.73 10.19
CA PHE A 144 -11.12 -22.34 10.58
C PHE A 144 -10.96 -22.07 12.08
N SER A 145 -10.88 -23.11 12.93
CA SER A 145 -10.54 -22.97 14.35
C SER A 145 -9.05 -22.90 14.62
N TYR A 146 -8.21 -23.10 13.61
CA TYR A 146 -6.76 -23.05 13.74
C TYR A 146 -6.26 -21.69 14.22
N GLN A 147 -5.40 -21.68 15.20
CA GLN A 147 -4.70 -20.49 15.68
C GLN A 147 -3.22 -20.84 15.85
N PRO A 148 -2.33 -20.24 15.04
CA PRO A 148 -0.90 -20.35 15.26
C PRO A 148 -0.56 -19.82 16.66
N PRO A 149 0.21 -20.58 17.48
CA PRO A 149 0.52 -20.18 18.87
C PRO A 149 1.19 -18.80 18.97
N GLU A 150 2.01 -18.45 17.98
CA GLU A 150 2.74 -17.17 17.92
C GLU A 150 1.81 -15.99 17.65
N TYR A 151 0.75 -16.19 16.87
CA TYR A 151 -0.15 -15.09 16.46
C TYR A 151 -1.20 -14.74 17.50
N ARG A 152 -1.52 -15.67 18.41
CA ARG A 152 -2.44 -15.39 19.51
C ARG A 152 -1.91 -14.29 20.43
N GLN A 153 -0.64 -14.35 20.78
CA GLN A 153 -0.01 -13.31 21.60
C GLN A 153 0.02 -11.96 20.88
N TRP A 154 0.22 -12.01 19.58
CA TRP A 154 0.18 -10.82 18.73
C TRP A 154 -1.23 -10.20 18.68
N GLU A 155 -2.27 -10.98 18.41
CA GLU A 155 -3.65 -10.48 18.32
C GLU A 155 -4.10 -9.85 19.64
N GLU A 156 -3.80 -10.49 20.78
CA GLU A 156 -4.10 -9.94 22.10
C GLU A 156 -3.31 -8.65 22.39
N ALA A 157 -2.05 -8.58 21.98
CA ALA A 157 -1.23 -7.38 22.13
C ALA A 157 -1.70 -6.24 21.21
N ALA A 158 -2.09 -6.57 19.98
CA ALA A 158 -2.57 -5.64 18.98
C ALA A 158 -3.89 -4.96 19.41
N GLU A 159 -4.84 -5.74 19.90
CA GLU A 159 -6.12 -5.20 20.40
C GLU A 159 -5.88 -4.27 21.60
N LYS A 160 -5.10 -4.69 22.59
CA LYS A 160 -4.76 -3.86 23.76
C LYS A 160 -4.06 -2.55 23.35
N PHE A 161 -3.15 -2.64 22.37
CA PHE A 161 -2.44 -1.46 21.89
C PHE A 161 -3.39 -0.48 21.20
N LYS A 162 -4.29 -0.98 20.34
CA LYS A 162 -5.30 -0.16 19.67
C LYS A 162 -6.19 0.58 20.67
N GLU A 163 -6.60 -0.09 21.76
CA GLU A 163 -7.38 0.52 22.83
C GLU A 163 -6.58 1.58 23.62
N GLN A 164 -5.28 1.37 23.82
CA GLN A 164 -4.43 2.25 24.62
C GLN A 164 -3.85 3.44 23.83
N MET A 165 -3.72 3.32 22.51
CA MET A 165 -3.08 4.33 21.67
C MET A 165 -3.66 5.75 21.81
N PRO A 166 -4.97 5.98 21.85
CA PRO A 166 -5.51 7.33 22.07
C PRO A 166 -5.02 7.96 23.37
N ASN A 167 -4.94 7.17 24.46
CA ASN A 167 -4.52 7.63 25.77
C ASN A 167 -3.00 7.90 25.80
N ILE A 168 -2.22 7.03 25.14
CA ILE A 168 -0.75 7.19 25.04
C ILE A 168 -0.42 8.43 24.22
N GLY A 169 -1.08 8.62 23.08
CA GLY A 169 -0.92 9.80 22.24
C GLY A 169 -1.27 11.09 22.98
N ALA A 170 -2.40 11.10 23.69
CA ALA A 170 -2.81 12.24 24.53
C ALA A 170 -1.79 12.50 25.65
N GLY A 171 -1.30 11.46 26.31
CA GLY A 171 -0.27 11.58 27.35
C GLY A 171 1.05 12.15 26.84
N LEU A 172 1.48 11.76 25.62
CA LEU A 172 2.66 12.34 24.95
C LEU A 172 2.45 13.79 24.55
N LEU A 173 1.28 14.14 24.02
CA LEU A 173 0.94 15.53 23.71
C LEU A 173 0.97 16.41 24.96
N ASP A 174 0.34 15.97 26.04
CA ASP A 174 0.35 16.68 27.33
C ASP A 174 1.78 16.89 27.85
N LEU A 175 2.62 15.89 27.71
CA LEU A 175 4.02 15.98 28.14
C LEU A 175 4.80 16.97 27.25
N ILE A 176 4.66 16.90 25.94
CA ILE A 176 5.27 17.85 25.00
C ILE A 176 4.79 19.27 25.32
N ASP A 177 3.50 19.46 25.61
CA ASP A 177 2.93 20.77 25.94
C ASP A 177 3.42 21.30 27.31
N LYS A 178 3.67 20.44 28.29
CA LYS A 178 4.29 20.81 29.56
C LYS A 178 5.73 21.23 29.37
N GLU A 179 6.54 20.42 28.66
CA GLU A 179 7.95 20.76 28.38
C GLU A 179 8.05 22.03 27.53
N TYR A 180 7.13 22.27 26.60
CA TYR A 180 7.07 23.51 25.81
C TYR A 180 6.93 24.77 26.67
N ARG A 181 6.36 24.67 27.89
CA ARG A 181 6.17 25.78 28.82
C ARG A 181 7.39 26.05 29.69
N ILE A 182 8.22 25.04 29.97
CA ILE A 182 9.28 25.11 30.99
C ILE A 182 10.69 24.85 30.47
N ASN A 183 10.84 24.11 29.36
CA ASN A 183 12.11 23.68 28.81
C ASN A 183 12.54 24.56 27.63
N LYS A 184 13.32 25.60 27.88
CA LYS A 184 13.78 26.55 26.84
C LYS A 184 14.58 25.89 25.72
N ALA A 185 15.41 24.89 26.04
CA ALA A 185 16.18 24.16 25.02
C ALA A 185 15.27 23.35 24.08
N PHE A 186 14.24 22.74 24.65
CA PHE A 186 13.23 22.02 23.85
C PHE A 186 12.42 22.98 22.96
N VAL A 187 11.98 24.14 23.53
CA VAL A 187 11.27 25.17 22.75
C VAL A 187 12.08 25.59 21.53
N GLN A 188 13.36 25.95 21.77
CA GLN A 188 14.26 26.38 20.68
C GLN A 188 14.46 25.28 19.63
N SER A 189 14.69 24.04 20.04
CA SER A 189 14.84 22.90 19.11
C SER A 189 13.56 22.63 18.33
N MET A 190 12.41 22.76 18.99
CA MET A 190 11.09 22.57 18.38
C MET A 190 10.74 23.68 17.38
N GLU A 191 11.09 24.93 17.69
CA GLU A 191 10.91 26.06 16.77
C GLU A 191 11.78 25.91 15.52
N ILE A 192 13.05 25.55 15.69
CA ILE A 192 13.95 25.24 14.59
C ILE A 192 13.36 24.12 13.73
N PHE A 193 12.93 23.04 14.35
CA PHE A 193 12.35 21.91 13.63
C PHE A 193 11.03 22.26 12.94
N THR A 194 10.17 23.05 13.57
CA THR A 194 8.92 23.55 12.97
C THR A 194 9.21 24.43 11.75
N THR A 195 10.15 25.35 11.85
CA THR A 195 10.60 26.18 10.73
C THR A 195 11.15 25.31 9.61
N LEU A 196 11.99 24.33 9.96
CA LEU A 196 12.48 23.34 9.01
C LEU A 196 11.34 22.60 8.27
N CYS A 197 10.31 22.14 8.98
CA CYS A 197 9.14 21.48 8.39
C CYS A 197 8.34 22.44 7.48
N GLN A 198 8.16 23.69 7.89
CA GLN A 198 7.47 24.71 7.10
C GLN A 198 8.19 25.05 5.80
N ASP A 199 9.50 25.15 5.89
CA ASP A 199 10.33 25.52 4.75
C ASP A 199 10.50 24.42 3.70
N SER A 200 10.42 23.15 4.13
CA SER A 200 10.84 22.02 3.28
C SER A 200 9.74 21.02 2.96
N ILE A 201 8.79 20.81 3.87
CA ILE A 201 7.68 19.88 3.62
C ILE A 201 6.50 20.70 3.10
N ASN A 202 6.10 21.72 3.87
CA ASN A 202 4.94 22.53 3.58
C ASN A 202 4.91 23.83 4.39
N PRO A 203 4.88 24.99 3.75
CA PRO A 203 4.82 26.28 4.44
C PRO A 203 3.66 26.46 5.42
N ASN A 204 2.60 25.69 5.22
CA ASN A 204 1.38 25.75 6.03
C ASN A 204 1.25 24.60 7.04
N ILE A 205 2.34 23.84 7.28
CA ILE A 205 2.30 22.77 8.28
C ILE A 205 2.02 23.37 9.67
N ALA A 206 0.98 22.86 10.31
CA ALA A 206 0.59 23.32 11.62
C ALA A 206 1.59 22.82 12.70
N PRO A 207 1.89 23.61 13.75
CA PRO A 207 2.72 23.14 14.87
C PRO A 207 2.20 21.83 15.51
N ALA A 208 0.90 21.61 15.49
CA ALA A 208 0.30 20.36 15.95
C ALA A 208 0.75 19.15 15.12
N ALA A 209 0.86 19.27 13.80
CA ALA A 209 1.34 18.21 12.93
C ALA A 209 2.83 17.90 13.18
N VAL A 210 3.63 18.91 13.49
CA VAL A 210 5.04 18.72 13.85
C VAL A 210 5.20 17.98 15.19
N LYS A 211 4.35 18.28 16.18
CA LYS A 211 4.29 17.51 17.44
C LYS A 211 3.89 16.05 17.18
N GLU A 212 2.95 15.84 16.29
CA GLU A 212 2.54 14.49 15.86
C GLU A 212 3.69 13.71 15.21
N MET A 213 4.52 14.37 14.39
CA MET A 213 5.74 13.75 13.83
C MET A 213 6.71 13.28 14.92
N LEU A 214 6.92 14.07 15.98
CA LEU A 214 7.74 13.64 17.13
C LEU A 214 7.16 12.39 17.81
N ILE A 215 5.85 12.37 18.03
CA ILE A 215 5.17 11.24 18.66
C ILE A 215 5.27 10.00 17.79
N GLN A 216 5.03 10.13 16.49
CA GLN A 216 5.17 9.03 15.53
C GLN A 216 6.58 8.46 15.56
N HIS A 217 7.61 9.31 15.55
CA HIS A 217 8.99 8.87 15.64
C HIS A 217 9.28 8.14 16.95
N LEU A 218 8.89 8.71 18.10
CA LEU A 218 9.09 8.11 19.42
C LEU A 218 8.48 6.71 19.53
N LEU A 219 7.30 6.53 18.94
CA LEU A 219 6.56 5.27 18.99
C LEU A 219 7.08 4.22 18.00
N THR A 220 7.72 4.61 16.92
CA THR A 220 8.04 3.70 15.82
C THR A 220 9.52 3.40 15.63
N GLU A 221 10.43 4.25 16.13
CA GLU A 221 11.87 4.08 15.89
C GLU A 221 12.39 2.71 16.37
N ARG A 222 11.84 2.19 17.49
CA ARG A 222 12.20 0.88 18.02
C ARG A 222 11.80 -0.25 17.05
N ILE A 223 10.64 -0.13 16.39
CA ILE A 223 10.19 -1.08 15.37
C ILE A 223 11.18 -1.08 14.20
N PHE A 224 11.54 0.11 13.69
CA PHE A 224 12.50 0.21 12.59
C PHE A 224 13.87 -0.38 12.95
N ARG A 225 14.39 -0.12 14.15
CA ARG A 225 15.68 -0.67 14.56
C ARG A 225 15.68 -2.19 14.77
N LYS A 226 14.59 -2.75 15.32
CA LYS A 226 14.54 -4.16 15.76
C LYS A 226 13.93 -5.08 14.73
N VAL A 227 12.83 -4.68 14.12
CA VAL A 227 12.07 -5.56 13.21
C VAL A 227 12.67 -5.58 11.81
N PHE A 228 13.14 -4.42 11.34
CA PHE A 228 13.85 -4.31 10.06
C PHE A 228 15.36 -4.58 10.16
N ASP A 229 15.83 -4.98 11.35
CA ASP A 229 17.26 -5.22 11.60
C ASP A 229 18.17 -4.07 11.15
N ASN A 230 17.70 -2.83 11.36
CA ASN A 230 18.42 -1.61 11.03
C ASN A 230 18.79 -0.83 12.32
N PRO A 231 19.79 -1.30 13.08
CA PRO A 231 20.17 -0.68 14.35
C PRO A 231 20.60 0.77 14.23
N ASP A 232 21.11 1.15 13.05
CA ASP A 232 21.62 2.49 12.75
C ASP A 232 20.55 3.40 12.10
N PHE A 233 19.30 2.99 12.05
CA PHE A 233 18.21 3.72 11.39
C PHE A 233 18.19 5.20 11.76
N THR A 234 18.23 5.50 13.07
CA THR A 234 18.19 6.88 13.57
C THR A 234 19.44 7.70 13.24
N ALA A 235 20.56 7.06 12.94
CA ALA A 235 21.80 7.73 12.55
C ALA A 235 21.95 7.86 11.02
N LYS A 236 21.33 6.98 10.25
CA LYS A 236 21.46 6.94 8.79
C LYS A 236 20.32 7.66 8.07
N ASN A 237 19.11 7.63 8.62
CA ASN A 237 17.98 8.32 8.00
C ASN A 237 18.04 9.82 8.30
N THR A 238 18.14 10.63 7.24
CA THR A 238 18.33 12.09 7.32
C THR A 238 17.29 12.81 8.15
N ILE A 239 16.04 12.37 8.09
CA ILE A 239 14.93 12.98 8.83
C ILE A 239 14.94 12.53 10.28
N ALA A 240 15.20 11.24 10.53
CA ALA A 240 15.28 10.69 11.88
C ALA A 240 16.38 11.40 12.71
N VAL A 241 17.53 11.70 12.10
CA VAL A 241 18.62 12.48 12.73
C VAL A 241 18.13 13.81 13.28
N GLU A 242 17.34 14.56 12.51
CA GLU A 242 16.84 15.87 12.95
C GLU A 242 15.80 15.74 14.07
N ILE A 243 14.91 14.77 13.98
CA ILE A 243 13.92 14.50 15.03
C ILE A 243 14.61 14.07 16.33
N GLU A 244 15.66 13.23 16.25
CA GLU A 244 16.43 12.82 17.44
C GLU A 244 17.10 14.01 18.15
N LYS A 245 17.51 15.07 17.46
CA LYS A 245 17.99 16.31 18.09
C LYS A 245 16.92 16.98 18.95
N VAL A 246 15.68 17.02 18.44
CA VAL A 246 14.54 17.56 19.20
C VAL A 246 14.21 16.69 20.41
N ILE A 247 14.24 15.37 20.24
CA ILE A 247 13.99 14.40 21.32
C ILE A 247 15.09 14.46 22.38
N ALA A 248 16.34 14.63 21.98
CA ALA A 248 17.45 14.82 22.93
C ALA A 248 17.23 16.06 23.79
N ALA A 249 16.71 17.17 23.23
CA ALA A 249 16.36 18.36 23.98
C ALA A 249 15.11 18.19 24.86
N LEU A 250 14.16 17.34 24.43
CA LEU A 250 12.98 16.94 25.21
C LEU A 250 13.37 16.09 26.42
N THR A 251 14.42 15.25 26.28
CA THR A 251 14.88 14.34 27.34
C THR A 251 15.56 15.13 28.43
N SER A 252 14.77 15.66 29.34
CA SER A 252 15.21 16.45 30.51
C SER A 252 15.26 15.56 31.78
N ARG A 253 15.63 16.15 32.91
CA ARG A 253 15.63 15.45 34.23
C ARG A 253 14.25 14.88 34.61
N GLN A 254 13.18 15.35 33.98
CA GLN A 254 11.79 14.95 34.30
C GLN A 254 11.19 13.96 33.28
N PHE A 255 11.79 13.83 32.10
CA PHE A 255 11.32 12.89 31.08
C PHE A 255 12.38 11.85 30.72
N SER A 256 12.05 10.59 30.96
CA SER A 256 12.81 9.43 30.50
C SER A 256 12.07 8.74 29.36
N ARG A 257 12.66 8.72 28.15
CA ARG A 257 12.15 7.99 26.99
C ARG A 257 11.86 6.52 27.32
N SER A 258 12.83 5.86 27.99
CA SER A 258 12.69 4.46 28.38
C SER A 258 11.56 4.23 29.38
N GLY A 259 11.43 5.12 30.40
CA GLY A 259 10.36 5.02 31.38
C GLY A 259 8.96 5.21 30.78
N PHE A 260 8.83 6.13 29.82
CA PHE A 260 7.56 6.35 29.13
C PHE A 260 7.19 5.17 28.23
N LEU A 261 8.13 4.66 27.42
CA LEU A 261 7.90 3.54 26.49
C LEU A 261 7.79 2.19 27.18
N GLN A 262 8.12 2.10 28.48
CA GLN A 262 8.03 0.86 29.26
C GLN A 262 6.60 0.26 29.28
N SER A 263 5.58 1.10 29.30
CA SER A 263 4.18 0.65 29.22
C SER A 263 3.84 -0.06 27.92
N LEU A 264 4.60 0.18 26.85
CA LEU A 264 4.44 -0.39 25.52
C LEU A 264 5.34 -1.61 25.27
N ASP A 265 6.20 -1.98 26.22
CA ASP A 265 7.19 -3.04 26.03
C ASP A 265 6.59 -4.38 25.62
N HIS A 266 5.43 -4.72 26.18
CA HIS A 266 4.77 -5.98 25.85
C HIS A 266 4.27 -6.00 24.40
N PHE A 267 3.83 -4.86 23.89
CA PHE A 267 3.41 -4.70 22.50
C PHE A 267 4.60 -4.78 21.52
N TYR A 268 5.68 -4.05 21.82
CA TYR A 268 6.90 -4.14 21.01
C TYR A 268 7.46 -5.56 20.97
N LYS A 269 7.48 -6.27 22.11
CA LYS A 269 7.91 -7.67 22.17
C LYS A 269 7.02 -8.57 21.31
N ALA A 270 5.70 -8.36 21.31
CA ALA A 270 4.79 -9.14 20.47
C ALA A 270 5.05 -8.89 18.98
N ILE A 271 5.28 -7.64 18.55
CA ILE A 271 5.69 -7.34 17.17
C ILE A 271 7.03 -8.02 16.84
N GLU A 272 8.03 -7.86 17.70
CA GLU A 272 9.38 -8.40 17.50
C GLU A 272 9.35 -9.93 17.37
N ILE A 273 8.60 -10.62 18.24
CA ILE A 273 8.43 -12.08 18.20
C ILE A 273 7.71 -12.49 16.91
N THR A 274 6.57 -11.87 16.59
CA THR A 274 5.80 -12.22 15.39
C THR A 274 6.60 -11.95 14.12
N ALA A 275 7.27 -10.79 14.01
CA ALA A 275 8.12 -10.49 12.87
C ALA A 275 9.32 -11.46 12.72
N ALA A 276 9.85 -12.01 13.83
CA ALA A 276 10.93 -12.99 13.81
C ALA A 276 10.47 -14.35 13.29
N THR A 277 9.18 -14.70 13.39
CA THR A 277 8.63 -15.96 12.85
C THR A 277 8.43 -15.90 11.34
N ILE A 278 8.29 -14.70 10.77
CA ILE A 278 8.10 -14.49 9.34
C ILE A 278 9.45 -14.56 8.65
N GLN A 279 9.70 -15.63 7.90
CA GLN A 279 10.97 -15.84 7.21
C GLN A 279 11.05 -15.12 5.87
N ASP A 280 9.91 -14.96 5.19
CA ASP A 280 9.85 -14.22 3.93
C ASP A 280 9.75 -12.71 4.21
N TYR A 281 10.67 -11.94 3.62
CA TYR A 281 10.70 -10.50 3.86
C TYR A 281 9.48 -9.78 3.28
N THR A 282 8.94 -10.25 2.16
CA THR A 282 7.72 -9.65 1.58
C THR A 282 6.53 -9.85 2.51
N GLU A 283 6.38 -11.03 3.10
CA GLU A 283 5.36 -11.29 4.12
C GLU A 283 5.59 -10.41 5.37
N LYS A 284 6.84 -10.27 5.81
CA LYS A 284 7.22 -9.38 6.92
C LYS A 284 6.87 -7.92 6.62
N GLN A 285 7.15 -7.46 5.41
CA GLN A 285 6.80 -6.12 4.93
C GLN A 285 5.29 -5.90 4.93
N PHE A 286 4.49 -6.86 4.44
CA PHE A 286 3.03 -6.79 4.50
C PHE A 286 2.51 -6.75 5.93
N PHE A 287 3.04 -7.57 6.81
CA PHE A 287 2.71 -7.54 8.24
C PHE A 287 2.95 -6.16 8.84
N LEU A 288 4.15 -5.60 8.63
CA LEU A 288 4.52 -4.29 9.18
C LEU A 288 3.72 -3.13 8.59
N ASN A 289 3.42 -3.18 7.29
CA ASN A 289 2.53 -2.20 6.65
C ASN A 289 1.12 -2.25 7.28
N THR A 290 0.61 -3.46 7.54
CA THR A 290 -0.70 -3.64 8.19
C THR A 290 -0.68 -3.18 9.65
N VAL A 291 0.40 -3.49 10.38
CA VAL A 291 0.64 -2.94 11.72
C VAL A 291 0.60 -1.42 11.68
N TYR A 292 1.30 -0.82 10.72
CA TYR A 292 1.28 0.61 10.51
C TYR A 292 -0.12 1.15 10.26
N GLU A 293 -0.84 0.63 9.26
CA GLU A 293 -2.17 1.11 8.89
C GLU A 293 -3.17 0.99 10.05
N LYS A 294 -3.18 -0.15 10.74
CA LYS A 294 -4.14 -0.37 11.85
C LYS A 294 -3.83 0.43 13.11
N PHE A 295 -2.56 0.67 13.41
CA PHE A 295 -2.17 1.41 14.63
C PHE A 295 -2.16 2.90 14.45
N PHE A 296 -1.72 3.37 13.29
CA PHE A 296 -1.67 4.81 13.03
C PHE A 296 -3.01 5.38 12.60
N GLN A 297 -3.91 4.56 12.03
CA GLN A 297 -5.31 4.95 11.90
C GLN A 297 -5.96 5.26 13.26
N GLY A 298 -5.60 4.52 14.33
CA GLY A 298 -6.11 4.80 15.69
C GLY A 298 -5.55 6.08 16.33
N PHE A 299 -4.31 6.49 15.99
CA PHE A 299 -3.67 7.69 16.52
C PHE A 299 -3.95 8.93 15.65
N ALA A 300 -3.94 8.76 14.33
CA ALA A 300 -4.12 9.82 13.35
C ALA A 300 -5.50 9.78 12.69
N VAL A 301 -6.57 9.45 13.44
CA VAL A 301 -7.95 9.45 12.89
C VAL A 301 -8.29 10.76 12.18
N LYS A 302 -7.68 11.89 12.61
CA LYS A 302 -7.79 13.17 11.92
C LYS A 302 -6.82 13.31 10.73
N SER A 303 -5.62 12.72 10.76
CA SER A 303 -4.61 12.87 9.69
C SER A 303 -4.75 11.81 8.60
N ALA A 304 -5.05 10.55 8.93
CA ALA A 304 -5.19 9.47 7.95
C ALA A 304 -6.44 9.67 7.07
N ASP A 305 -7.58 10.04 7.67
CA ASP A 305 -8.82 10.35 6.93
C ASP A 305 -8.67 11.59 6.03
N THR A 306 -7.75 12.50 6.35
CA THR A 306 -7.56 13.75 5.62
C THR A 306 -6.62 13.63 4.41
N HIS A 307 -5.75 12.63 4.38
CA HIS A 307 -4.75 12.48 3.32
C HIS A 307 -5.14 11.47 2.23
N GLY A 308 -6.30 10.81 2.35
CA GLY A 308 -6.78 9.86 1.32
C GLY A 308 -5.83 8.67 1.11
N ILE A 309 -5.20 8.19 2.18
CA ILE A 309 -4.25 7.09 2.10
C ILE A 309 -5.01 5.81 1.77
N VAL A 310 -4.78 5.30 0.56
CA VAL A 310 -5.32 4.03 0.09
C VAL A 310 -4.17 3.16 -0.38
N TYR A 311 -4.01 2.01 0.25
CA TYR A 311 -3.02 1.02 -0.18
C TYR A 311 -3.31 0.54 -1.61
N THR A 312 -2.28 0.51 -2.46
CA THR A 312 -2.43 0.02 -3.83
C THR A 312 -2.20 -1.49 -3.85
N PRO A 313 -3.22 -2.30 -4.22
CA PRO A 313 -3.07 -3.74 -4.31
C PRO A 313 -1.94 -4.16 -5.25
N GLN A 314 -1.16 -5.15 -4.84
CA GLN A 314 0.00 -5.62 -5.60
C GLN A 314 -0.30 -5.97 -7.07
N PRO A 315 -1.43 -6.63 -7.43
CA PRO A 315 -1.75 -6.89 -8.83
C PRO A 315 -1.91 -5.63 -9.68
N VAL A 316 -2.38 -4.52 -9.09
CA VAL A 316 -2.49 -3.22 -9.79
C VAL A 316 -1.10 -2.61 -10.01
N VAL A 317 -0.24 -2.68 -9.00
CA VAL A 317 1.17 -2.23 -9.10
C VAL A 317 1.90 -3.02 -10.18
N ASP A 318 1.78 -4.35 -10.18
CA ASP A 318 2.40 -5.25 -11.17
C ASP A 318 1.92 -4.94 -12.59
N PHE A 319 0.61 -4.78 -12.77
CA PHE A 319 0.02 -4.41 -14.06
C PHE A 319 0.55 -3.06 -14.56
N MET A 320 0.57 -2.05 -13.70
CA MET A 320 1.00 -0.70 -14.09
C MET A 320 2.48 -0.67 -14.47
N VAL A 321 3.36 -1.28 -13.68
CA VAL A 321 4.81 -1.30 -13.95
C VAL A 321 5.10 -2.04 -15.25
N ARG A 322 4.49 -3.21 -15.48
CA ARG A 322 4.65 -3.95 -16.75
C ARG A 322 4.09 -3.18 -17.94
N SER A 323 2.93 -2.53 -17.78
CA SER A 323 2.36 -1.71 -18.85
C SER A 323 3.26 -0.53 -19.21
N VAL A 324 3.90 0.10 -18.22
CA VAL A 324 4.87 1.17 -18.47
C VAL A 324 6.10 0.64 -19.22
N GLU A 325 6.64 -0.54 -18.83
CA GLU A 325 7.75 -1.19 -19.54
C GLU A 325 7.39 -1.50 -20.98
N ASP A 326 6.22 -2.11 -21.24
CA ASP A 326 5.74 -2.42 -22.60
C ASP A 326 5.56 -1.14 -23.44
N ILE A 327 5.04 -0.06 -22.84
CA ILE A 327 4.87 1.22 -23.53
C ILE A 327 6.21 1.88 -23.81
N LEU A 328 7.19 1.83 -22.87
CA LEU A 328 8.54 2.32 -23.10
C LEU A 328 9.16 1.63 -24.31
N HIS A 329 9.07 0.30 -24.40
CA HIS A 329 9.55 -0.46 -25.55
C HIS A 329 8.83 -0.07 -26.85
N LYS A 330 7.51 -0.07 -26.83
CA LYS A 330 6.69 0.14 -28.01
C LYS A 330 6.75 1.56 -28.57
N GLU A 331 6.76 2.55 -27.69
CA GLU A 331 6.58 3.95 -28.08
C GLU A 331 7.90 4.72 -28.17
N PHE A 332 8.93 4.27 -27.43
CA PHE A 332 10.21 4.98 -27.30
C PHE A 332 11.42 4.12 -27.64
N GLY A 333 11.26 2.79 -27.82
CA GLY A 333 12.38 1.87 -27.99
C GLY A 333 13.31 1.82 -26.78
N ARG A 334 12.78 2.09 -25.60
CA ARG A 334 13.50 2.20 -24.31
C ARG A 334 12.93 1.22 -23.29
N SER A 335 13.62 1.09 -22.17
CA SER A 335 13.29 0.23 -21.04
C SER A 335 13.45 1.00 -19.73
N LEU A 336 12.76 0.57 -18.66
CA LEU A 336 12.99 1.06 -17.30
C LEU A 336 14.46 0.92 -16.87
N SER A 337 15.19 -0.03 -17.48
CA SER A 337 16.61 -0.26 -17.22
C SER A 337 17.56 0.71 -17.93
N ASP A 338 17.08 1.48 -18.89
CA ASP A 338 17.94 2.30 -19.74
C ASP A 338 18.35 3.59 -19.04
N LYS A 339 19.61 3.99 -19.27
CA LYS A 339 20.15 5.24 -18.75
C LYS A 339 19.36 6.45 -19.26
N GLY A 340 19.07 7.40 -18.38
CA GLY A 340 18.31 8.61 -18.68
C GLY A 340 16.80 8.40 -18.68
N VAL A 341 16.29 7.21 -18.34
CA VAL A 341 14.88 6.99 -18.00
C VAL A 341 14.70 7.25 -16.51
N HIS A 342 14.65 8.52 -16.13
CA HIS A 342 14.38 8.91 -14.75
C HIS A 342 12.91 8.62 -14.38
N ILE A 343 12.71 7.97 -13.25
CA ILE A 343 11.41 7.49 -12.77
C ILE A 343 11.06 8.20 -11.46
N LEU A 344 9.85 8.71 -11.34
CA LEU A 344 9.37 9.39 -10.14
C LEU A 344 8.02 8.82 -9.70
N ASP A 345 7.96 8.37 -8.45
CA ASP A 345 6.70 8.19 -7.72
C ASP A 345 6.47 9.41 -6.81
N PRO A 346 5.56 10.33 -7.18
CA PRO A 346 5.36 11.55 -6.42
C PRO A 346 4.50 11.39 -5.16
N PHE A 347 3.99 10.19 -4.89
CA PHE A 347 3.11 9.84 -3.77
C PHE A 347 3.41 8.44 -3.27
N VAL A 348 4.66 8.20 -2.85
CA VAL A 348 5.25 6.87 -2.74
C VAL A 348 4.60 5.96 -1.69
N GLY A 349 3.95 6.55 -0.66
CA GLY A 349 3.38 5.77 0.43
C GLY A 349 4.41 4.87 1.09
N THR A 350 4.23 3.55 1.01
CA THR A 350 5.16 2.56 1.59
C THR A 350 6.21 2.03 0.61
N GLY A 351 6.30 2.59 -0.61
CA GLY A 351 7.37 2.24 -1.56
C GLY A 351 7.02 1.22 -2.64
N ASN A 352 5.78 0.76 -2.72
CA ASN A 352 5.39 -0.40 -3.53
C ASN A 352 5.73 -0.27 -5.02
N PHE A 353 5.51 0.89 -5.64
CA PHE A 353 5.84 1.10 -7.05
C PHE A 353 7.34 1.07 -7.30
N ILE A 354 8.13 1.76 -6.46
CA ILE A 354 9.59 1.78 -6.59
C ILE A 354 10.18 0.39 -6.41
N ILE A 355 9.72 -0.37 -5.41
CA ILE A 355 10.14 -1.76 -5.17
C ILE A 355 9.84 -2.63 -6.39
N ARG A 356 8.61 -2.54 -6.92
CA ARG A 356 8.24 -3.33 -8.10
C ARG A 356 9.04 -2.95 -9.34
N ILE A 357 9.35 -1.67 -9.52
CA ILE A 357 10.21 -1.18 -10.59
C ILE A 357 11.63 -1.74 -10.45
N MET A 358 12.20 -1.76 -9.24
CA MET A 358 13.53 -2.34 -8.99
C MET A 358 13.61 -3.81 -9.39
N ARG A 359 12.54 -4.58 -9.19
CA ARG A 359 12.42 -5.98 -9.64
C ARG A 359 12.32 -6.14 -11.15
N GLU A 360 11.84 -5.13 -11.88
CA GLU A 360 11.79 -5.11 -13.35
C GLU A 360 13.12 -4.68 -13.97
N ILE A 361 13.87 -3.81 -13.31
CA ILE A 361 15.16 -3.32 -13.76
C ILE A 361 16.20 -4.46 -13.79
N ARG A 362 16.98 -4.53 -14.88
CA ARG A 362 18.09 -5.49 -14.99
C ARG A 362 19.09 -5.29 -13.85
N LYS A 363 19.53 -6.37 -13.21
CA LYS A 363 20.45 -6.33 -12.07
C LYS A 363 21.71 -5.50 -12.32
N THR A 364 22.24 -5.53 -13.55
CA THR A 364 23.44 -4.76 -13.93
C THR A 364 23.20 -3.26 -14.02
N ALA A 365 21.97 -2.83 -14.28
CA ALA A 365 21.60 -1.42 -14.35
C ALA A 365 21.13 -0.85 -13.00
N LEU A 366 20.69 -1.73 -12.09
CA LEU A 366 20.05 -1.33 -10.85
C LEU A 366 20.91 -0.40 -9.98
N PRO A 367 22.22 -0.59 -9.77
CA PRO A 367 23.02 0.32 -8.94
C PRO A 367 22.98 1.77 -9.44
N ASP A 368 23.18 2.00 -10.72
CA ASP A 368 23.12 3.35 -11.31
C ASP A 368 21.70 3.94 -11.25
N LYS A 369 20.67 3.13 -11.49
CA LYS A 369 19.27 3.54 -11.41
C LYS A 369 18.90 3.94 -9.98
N TYR A 370 19.26 3.11 -9.00
CA TYR A 370 19.02 3.32 -7.58
C TYR A 370 19.63 4.62 -7.07
N GLU A 371 20.87 4.89 -7.46
CA GLU A 371 21.60 6.09 -7.02
C GLU A 371 21.13 7.38 -7.68
N LYS A 372 20.71 7.33 -8.95
CA LYS A 372 20.62 8.54 -9.78
C LYS A 372 19.28 8.75 -10.46
N GLU A 373 18.51 7.67 -10.71
CA GLU A 373 17.38 7.73 -11.64
C GLU A 373 16.04 7.24 -11.06
N LEU A 374 16.05 6.70 -9.83
CA LEU A 374 14.82 6.42 -9.08
C LEU A 374 14.58 7.53 -8.07
N HIS A 375 13.39 8.12 -8.14
CA HIS A 375 12.98 9.25 -7.31
C HIS A 375 11.61 9.00 -6.70
N CYS A 376 11.38 9.48 -5.48
CA CYS A 376 10.04 9.46 -4.89
C CYS A 376 9.86 10.55 -3.84
N ASN A 377 8.59 10.90 -3.59
CA ASN A 377 8.18 11.91 -2.64
C ASN A 377 7.15 11.34 -1.66
N GLU A 378 7.25 11.76 -0.41
CA GLU A 378 6.25 11.49 0.62
C GLU A 378 6.10 12.73 1.51
N VAL A 379 4.87 13.06 1.87
CA VAL A 379 4.56 14.21 2.73
C VAL A 379 4.47 13.82 4.20
N MET A 380 4.19 12.54 4.47
CA MET A 380 4.00 12.01 5.82
C MET A 380 5.25 11.29 6.30
N LEU A 381 5.66 11.57 7.54
CA LEU A 381 6.89 11.04 8.12
C LEU A 381 6.94 9.52 8.13
N LEU A 382 5.87 8.88 8.54
CA LEU A 382 5.92 7.45 8.80
C LEU A 382 5.87 6.61 7.52
N PRO A 383 5.01 6.90 6.50
CA PRO A 383 5.17 6.31 5.18
C PRO A 383 6.56 6.56 4.58
N TYR A 384 7.14 7.76 4.76
CA TYR A 384 8.50 8.05 4.34
C TYR A 384 9.53 7.08 4.95
N TYR A 385 9.44 6.82 6.26
CA TYR A 385 10.33 5.86 6.93
C TYR A 385 10.16 4.44 6.39
N ILE A 386 8.91 4.01 6.23
CA ILE A 386 8.58 2.68 5.70
C ILE A 386 9.09 2.55 4.26
N ALA A 387 8.83 3.52 3.41
CA ALA A 387 9.29 3.52 2.03
C ALA A 387 10.82 3.46 1.95
N SER A 388 11.52 4.33 2.71
CA SER A 388 12.98 4.33 2.76
C SER A 388 13.53 2.95 3.14
N THR A 389 13.03 2.38 4.22
CA THR A 389 13.48 1.07 4.72
C THR A 389 13.16 -0.07 3.74
N ASN A 390 11.95 -0.07 3.17
CA ASN A 390 11.52 -1.11 2.24
C ASN A 390 12.34 -1.08 0.93
N ILE A 391 12.60 0.11 0.39
CA ILE A 391 13.39 0.31 -0.84
C ILE A 391 14.85 -0.09 -0.60
N GLU A 392 15.45 0.31 0.55
CA GLU A 392 16.81 -0.05 0.94
C GLU A 392 16.97 -1.55 1.11
N HIS A 393 15.99 -2.20 1.73
CA HIS A 393 16.02 -3.65 1.90
C HIS A 393 15.87 -4.40 0.57
N GLU A 394 14.95 -3.98 -0.30
CA GLU A 394 14.80 -4.58 -1.64
C GLU A 394 16.09 -4.46 -2.45
N TYR A 395 16.77 -3.32 -2.35
CA TYR A 395 18.08 -3.16 -2.98
C TYR A 395 19.09 -4.17 -2.44
N TYR A 396 19.14 -4.35 -1.12
CA TYR A 396 20.00 -5.34 -0.47
C TYR A 396 19.67 -6.77 -0.92
N GLU A 397 18.41 -7.15 -0.99
CA GLU A 397 17.98 -8.48 -1.45
C GLU A 397 18.40 -8.78 -2.90
N ILE A 398 18.35 -7.78 -3.77
CA ILE A 398 18.72 -7.94 -5.18
C ILE A 398 20.24 -7.96 -5.38
N THR A 399 20.97 -7.10 -4.67
CA THR A 399 22.40 -6.84 -4.92
C THR A 399 23.34 -7.50 -3.92
N GLY A 400 22.87 -7.80 -2.70
CA GLY A 400 23.69 -8.24 -1.58
C GLY A 400 24.46 -7.13 -0.87
N GLU A 401 24.26 -5.86 -1.30
CA GLU A 401 24.93 -4.68 -0.75
C GLU A 401 23.92 -3.72 -0.13
N TYR A 402 24.12 -3.33 1.13
CA TYR A 402 23.29 -2.31 1.76
C TYR A 402 23.76 -0.91 1.35
N LYS A 403 22.81 -0.10 0.87
CA LYS A 403 23.03 1.29 0.50
C LYS A 403 21.81 2.15 0.85
N PRO A 404 21.98 3.28 1.57
CA PRO A 404 20.90 4.21 1.83
C PRO A 404 20.28 4.74 0.53
N PHE A 405 18.95 4.87 0.51
CA PHE A 405 18.25 5.39 -0.65
C PHE A 405 18.18 6.93 -0.64
N GLU A 406 18.99 7.56 -1.49
CA GLU A 406 19.06 9.02 -1.59
C GLU A 406 17.97 9.62 -2.50
N GLY A 407 17.22 8.79 -3.23
CA GLY A 407 16.16 9.22 -4.18
C GLY A 407 14.85 9.63 -3.53
N ILE A 408 14.66 9.39 -2.22
CA ILE A 408 13.44 9.74 -1.50
C ILE A 408 13.53 11.12 -0.86
N CYS A 409 12.48 11.93 -1.04
CA CYS A 409 12.32 13.25 -0.43
C CYS A 409 11.12 13.29 0.52
N LEU A 410 11.30 13.83 1.73
CA LEU A 410 10.17 14.20 2.58
C LEU A 410 9.69 15.59 2.14
N VAL A 411 8.65 15.63 1.32
CA VAL A 411 8.16 16.86 0.69
C VAL A 411 6.72 16.68 0.20
N ASP A 412 5.96 17.78 0.23
CA ASP A 412 4.68 17.83 -0.47
C ASP A 412 4.88 18.10 -1.96
N THR A 413 4.52 17.13 -2.81
CA THR A 413 4.70 17.22 -4.26
C THR A 413 4.02 18.45 -4.88
N PHE A 414 2.87 18.87 -4.38
CA PHE A 414 2.16 20.02 -4.91
C PHE A 414 2.85 21.36 -4.59
N GLU A 415 3.56 21.43 -3.47
CA GLU A 415 4.37 22.60 -3.11
C GLU A 415 5.62 22.75 -4.00
N LEU A 416 6.03 21.69 -4.69
CA LEU A 416 7.13 21.75 -5.68
C LEU A 416 6.78 22.58 -6.92
N ALA A 417 5.50 22.87 -7.16
CA ALA A 417 5.05 23.79 -8.21
C ALA A 417 5.28 25.26 -7.84
N GLU A 418 5.45 25.57 -6.55
CA GLU A 418 5.73 26.93 -6.09
C GLU A 418 7.20 27.30 -6.39
N ASP A 419 7.42 28.49 -6.98
CA ASP A 419 8.77 28.98 -7.32
C ASP A 419 9.54 29.54 -6.08
N LYS A 420 9.16 29.15 -4.87
CA LYS A 420 9.85 29.56 -3.66
C LYS A 420 11.20 28.85 -3.57
N GLN A 421 12.25 29.59 -3.24
CA GLN A 421 13.48 29.02 -2.73
C GLN A 421 13.12 28.27 -1.43
N MET A 422 13.14 26.97 -1.47
CA MET A 422 12.93 26.15 -0.28
C MET A 422 14.15 26.37 0.63
N SER A 423 13.93 26.83 1.83
CA SER A 423 14.98 26.96 2.80
C SER A 423 15.37 25.59 3.39
N VAL A 424 16.54 25.53 3.95
CA VAL A 424 17.31 24.30 4.28
C VAL A 424 16.63 23.47 5.36
N PHE A 425 15.92 22.39 5.03
CA PHE A 425 15.37 21.45 6.02
C PHE A 425 16.45 20.62 6.72
N THR A 426 17.14 19.82 5.99
CA THR A 426 18.52 19.43 6.14
C THR A 426 19.15 19.82 4.83
N ALA A 427 20.41 20.19 4.85
CA ALA A 427 21.11 20.44 3.60
C ALA A 427 20.85 19.28 2.62
N LYS A 428 20.90 18.04 3.10
CA LYS A 428 20.67 16.83 2.29
C LYS A 428 19.26 16.70 1.70
N ASN A 429 18.18 16.89 2.47
CA ASN A 429 16.83 16.76 1.91
C ASN A 429 16.52 17.88 0.92
N THR A 430 16.96 19.10 1.22
CA THR A 430 16.81 20.25 0.34
C THR A 430 17.60 20.06 -0.96
N ASP A 431 18.82 19.56 -0.88
CA ASP A 431 19.65 19.24 -2.05
C ASP A 431 18.99 18.17 -2.92
N ARG A 432 18.43 17.12 -2.31
CA ARG A 432 17.65 16.08 -3.01
C ARG A 432 16.44 16.67 -3.74
N VAL A 433 15.64 17.49 -3.06
CA VAL A 433 14.47 18.16 -3.64
C VAL A 433 14.88 19.06 -4.80
N ASN A 434 15.93 19.88 -4.64
CA ASN A 434 16.41 20.76 -5.70
C ASN A 434 16.96 19.98 -6.90
N ALA A 435 17.69 18.91 -6.66
CA ALA A 435 18.16 18.02 -7.71
C ALA A 435 16.98 17.37 -8.46
N GLN A 436 15.96 16.89 -7.73
CA GLN A 436 14.76 16.29 -8.33
C GLN A 436 13.95 17.28 -9.15
N LYS A 437 13.85 18.56 -8.70
CA LYS A 437 13.19 19.63 -9.49
C LYS A 437 13.82 19.81 -10.86
N GLN A 438 15.14 19.73 -10.97
CA GLN A 438 15.91 19.93 -12.20
C GLN A 438 16.01 18.64 -13.05
N THR A 439 15.72 17.49 -12.46
CA THR A 439 15.84 16.19 -13.15
C THR A 439 14.81 16.07 -14.29
N PRO A 440 15.22 15.66 -15.50
CA PRO A 440 14.33 15.41 -16.62
C PRO A 440 13.58 14.08 -16.42
N ILE A 441 12.51 14.12 -15.62
CA ILE A 441 11.70 12.94 -15.34
C ILE A 441 11.03 12.43 -16.61
N PHE A 442 11.24 11.14 -16.91
CA PHE A 442 10.69 10.47 -18.09
C PHE A 442 9.43 9.65 -17.76
N VAL A 443 9.39 9.03 -16.59
CA VAL A 443 8.25 8.25 -16.12
C VAL A 443 7.78 8.79 -14.78
N ILE A 444 6.51 9.14 -14.70
CA ILE A 444 5.82 9.44 -13.44
C ILE A 444 4.79 8.33 -13.21
N ILE A 445 4.88 7.63 -12.09
CA ILE A 445 4.02 6.49 -11.76
C ILE A 445 3.63 6.54 -10.29
N GLY A 446 2.38 6.23 -9.96
CA GLY A 446 1.95 6.21 -8.56
C GLY A 446 0.43 6.16 -8.38
N ASN A 447 0.03 6.26 -7.12
CA ASN A 447 -1.36 6.37 -6.68
C ASN A 447 -1.55 7.71 -5.94
N PRO A 448 -1.92 8.80 -6.64
CA PRO A 448 -2.13 10.09 -5.98
C PRO A 448 -3.30 10.04 -5.01
N PRO A 449 -3.31 10.87 -3.95
CA PRO A 449 -4.45 10.96 -3.04
C PRO A 449 -5.70 11.44 -3.79
N TYR A 450 -6.86 10.88 -3.43
CA TYR A 450 -8.15 11.32 -3.92
C TYR A 450 -9.21 11.31 -2.82
N ASN A 451 -9.97 12.40 -2.72
CA ASN A 451 -10.98 12.63 -1.69
C ASN A 451 -12.37 12.44 -2.27
N ALA A 452 -12.71 11.24 -2.68
CA ALA A 452 -14.02 10.96 -3.19
C ALA A 452 -15.08 10.95 -2.08
N GLY A 453 -15.49 12.14 -1.65
CA GLY A 453 -16.68 12.35 -0.84
C GLY A 453 -16.58 11.95 0.63
N GLN A 454 -15.57 12.40 1.32
CA GLN A 454 -15.56 12.39 2.79
C GLN A 454 -16.76 13.21 3.33
N VAL A 455 -17.52 12.61 4.26
CA VAL A 455 -18.84 13.09 4.70
C VAL A 455 -18.75 14.16 5.79
N ASN A 456 -17.57 14.39 6.40
CA ASN A 456 -17.42 15.29 7.53
C ASN A 456 -16.85 16.65 7.13
N GLU A 457 -17.69 17.68 7.23
CA GLU A 457 -17.33 19.09 7.00
C GLU A 457 -16.32 19.67 8.01
N ASN A 458 -15.99 18.96 9.07
CA ASN A 458 -15.06 19.38 10.12
C ASN A 458 -13.58 19.04 9.83
N ASP A 459 -13.27 18.35 8.75
CA ASP A 459 -11.91 18.07 8.34
C ASP A 459 -11.31 19.26 7.59
N ASN A 460 -10.53 20.07 8.29
CA ASN A 460 -9.81 21.24 7.76
C ASN A 460 -8.85 20.92 6.59
N ASN A 461 -8.69 19.67 6.18
CA ASN A 461 -7.82 19.23 5.07
C ASN A 461 -8.59 18.85 3.80
N LYS A 462 -9.92 18.85 3.80
CA LYS A 462 -10.74 18.48 2.64
C LYS A 462 -10.43 19.27 1.36
N ASN A 463 -9.90 20.47 1.51
CA ASN A 463 -9.58 21.36 0.41
C ASN A 463 -8.33 22.16 0.74
N ARG A 464 -7.20 21.46 1.01
CA ARG A 464 -5.94 22.15 1.13
C ARG A 464 -5.71 22.99 -0.13
N LYS A 465 -5.50 24.29 0.06
CA LYS A 465 -5.25 25.23 -1.01
C LYS A 465 -3.76 25.19 -1.37
N TYR A 466 -3.51 24.85 -2.62
CA TYR A 466 -2.19 24.96 -3.26
C TYR A 466 -2.28 26.11 -4.25
N ARG A 467 -1.76 27.26 -3.86
CA ARG A 467 -1.98 28.53 -4.59
C ARG A 467 -1.66 28.41 -6.08
N VAL A 468 -0.53 27.83 -6.44
CA VAL A 468 -0.10 27.67 -7.84
C VAL A 468 -0.90 26.58 -8.52
N MET A 469 -1.00 25.38 -7.91
CA MET A 469 -1.71 24.26 -8.54
C MET A 469 -3.20 24.54 -8.70
N ASP A 470 -3.86 25.17 -7.71
CA ASP A 470 -5.27 25.57 -7.81
C ASP A 470 -5.47 26.58 -8.95
N LYS A 471 -4.54 27.53 -9.12
CA LYS A 471 -4.56 28.47 -10.23
C LYS A 471 -4.38 27.78 -11.58
N HIS A 472 -3.43 26.85 -11.70
CA HIS A 472 -3.20 26.08 -12.93
C HIS A 472 -4.44 25.27 -13.33
N VAL A 473 -5.11 24.60 -12.39
CA VAL A 473 -6.37 23.89 -12.64
C VAL A 473 -7.49 24.86 -13.02
N ALA A 474 -7.59 26.01 -12.34
CA ALA A 474 -8.62 27.01 -12.61
C ALA A 474 -8.48 27.63 -13.99
N GLU A 475 -7.26 27.98 -14.41
CA GLU A 475 -6.96 28.64 -15.70
C GLU A 475 -6.96 27.68 -16.90
N SER A 476 -6.96 26.33 -16.64
CA SER A 476 -7.01 25.30 -17.67
C SER A 476 -8.31 24.47 -17.60
N TYR A 477 -8.32 23.42 -16.80
CA TYR A 477 -9.41 22.45 -16.73
C TYR A 477 -10.75 23.08 -16.37
N ALA A 478 -10.77 23.95 -15.35
CA ALA A 478 -12.00 24.57 -14.89
C ALA A 478 -12.49 25.66 -15.87
N LYS A 479 -11.59 26.43 -16.49
CA LYS A 479 -11.93 27.45 -17.48
C LYS A 479 -12.66 26.85 -18.68
N ASP A 480 -12.15 25.71 -19.17
CA ASP A 480 -12.65 25.09 -20.40
C ASP A 480 -13.79 24.06 -20.12
N SER A 481 -14.16 23.85 -18.86
CA SER A 481 -15.31 23.00 -18.50
C SER A 481 -16.64 23.72 -18.71
N LYS A 482 -17.60 23.01 -19.29
CA LYS A 482 -18.99 23.46 -19.49
C LYS A 482 -19.86 23.24 -18.27
N ALA A 483 -19.39 22.57 -17.25
CA ALA A 483 -20.15 22.32 -16.03
C ALA A 483 -20.37 23.61 -15.23
N THR A 484 -21.56 23.75 -14.66
CA THR A 484 -21.90 24.82 -13.73
C THR A 484 -21.23 24.65 -12.38
N ASN A 485 -21.23 23.41 -11.84
CA ASN A 485 -20.53 23.08 -10.60
C ASN A 485 -19.18 22.44 -10.92
N LYS A 486 -18.10 23.10 -10.51
CA LYS A 486 -16.71 22.69 -10.77
C LYS A 486 -15.96 22.25 -9.51
N ASN A 487 -16.66 22.06 -8.38
CA ASN A 487 -16.03 21.71 -7.10
C ASN A 487 -15.20 20.42 -7.15
N ALA A 488 -15.61 19.43 -7.95
CA ALA A 488 -14.88 18.19 -8.10
C ALA A 488 -13.49 18.36 -8.74
N LEU A 489 -13.22 19.45 -9.44
CA LEU A 489 -11.89 19.76 -9.99
C LEU A 489 -10.88 20.18 -8.91
N SER A 490 -11.32 20.42 -7.66
CA SER A 490 -10.44 20.66 -6.52
C SER A 490 -9.83 19.38 -5.92
N ASP A 491 -10.28 18.20 -6.37
CA ASP A 491 -9.78 16.91 -5.89
C ASP A 491 -8.26 16.78 -6.10
N PRO A 492 -7.50 16.29 -5.11
CA PRO A 492 -6.05 16.14 -5.21
C PRO A 492 -5.57 15.37 -6.44
N TYR A 493 -6.27 14.30 -6.88
CA TYR A 493 -5.84 13.57 -8.09
C TYR A 493 -5.87 14.42 -9.36
N VAL A 494 -6.79 15.41 -9.46
CA VAL A 494 -6.86 16.34 -10.59
C VAL A 494 -5.62 17.23 -10.62
N LYS A 495 -5.20 17.71 -9.43
CA LYS A 495 -3.96 18.47 -9.27
C LYS A 495 -2.73 17.62 -9.59
N ALA A 496 -2.74 16.34 -9.17
CA ALA A 496 -1.66 15.39 -9.45
C ALA A 496 -1.49 15.17 -10.96
N VAL A 497 -2.59 14.94 -11.68
CA VAL A 497 -2.55 14.80 -13.15
C VAL A 497 -2.04 16.09 -13.80
N LYS A 498 -2.52 17.27 -13.36
CA LYS A 498 -2.05 18.55 -13.90
C LYS A 498 -0.57 18.77 -13.64
N TRP A 499 -0.11 18.55 -12.42
CA TRP A 499 1.30 18.65 -12.03
C TRP A 499 2.20 17.70 -12.86
N ALA A 500 1.79 16.44 -13.01
CA ALA A 500 2.53 15.45 -13.77
C ALA A 500 2.58 15.80 -15.28
N SER A 501 1.46 16.28 -15.84
CA SER A 501 1.39 16.75 -17.23
C SER A 501 2.39 17.90 -17.48
N GLU A 502 2.46 18.86 -16.57
CA GLU A 502 3.39 19.99 -16.67
C GLU A 502 4.86 19.55 -16.51
N LYS A 503 5.12 18.60 -15.61
CA LYS A 503 6.47 18.05 -15.42
C LYS A 503 6.96 17.33 -16.69
N ILE A 504 6.12 16.47 -17.29
CA ILE A 504 6.43 15.79 -18.56
C ILE A 504 6.51 16.77 -19.74
N ALA A 505 5.68 17.82 -19.75
CA ALA A 505 5.77 18.84 -20.79
C ALA A 505 7.12 19.59 -20.77
N LYS A 506 7.70 19.83 -19.58
CA LYS A 506 9.05 20.42 -19.43
C LYS A 506 10.15 19.48 -19.95
N THR A 507 10.00 18.17 -19.79
CA THR A 507 10.93 17.18 -20.35
C THR A 507 10.78 17.04 -21.88
N GLY A 508 9.56 17.31 -22.39
CA GLY A 508 9.22 17.25 -23.82
C GLY A 508 8.67 15.89 -24.26
N GLU A 509 8.99 14.80 -23.57
CA GLU A 509 8.50 13.45 -23.81
C GLU A 509 8.46 12.65 -22.51
N GLY A 510 7.62 11.61 -22.45
CA GLY A 510 7.56 10.70 -21.30
C GLY A 510 6.17 10.11 -21.05
N ILE A 511 6.04 9.48 -19.90
CA ILE A 511 4.85 8.72 -19.48
C ILE A 511 4.38 9.21 -18.12
N VAL A 512 3.04 9.40 -17.98
CA VAL A 512 2.36 9.52 -16.68
C VAL A 512 1.45 8.32 -16.50
N ALA A 513 1.64 7.54 -15.44
CA ALA A 513 0.86 6.35 -15.12
C ALA A 513 0.29 6.46 -13.70
N PHE A 514 -0.99 6.80 -13.58
CA PHE A 514 -1.66 6.96 -12.29
C PHE A 514 -2.88 6.05 -12.15
N VAL A 515 -3.06 5.51 -10.96
CA VAL A 515 -4.36 4.96 -10.56
C VAL A 515 -5.14 6.04 -9.84
N THR A 516 -6.37 6.33 -10.30
CA THR A 516 -7.17 7.44 -9.77
C THR A 516 -8.65 7.09 -9.67
N ASN A 517 -9.42 7.96 -9.02
CA ASN A 517 -10.86 7.98 -9.18
C ASN A 517 -11.24 8.07 -10.67
N ASN A 518 -12.18 7.23 -11.13
CA ASN A 518 -12.59 7.17 -12.53
C ASN A 518 -13.62 8.22 -12.97
N SER A 519 -14.05 9.11 -12.07
CA SER A 519 -15.07 10.13 -12.38
C SER A 519 -14.68 11.04 -13.54
N PHE A 520 -13.36 11.31 -13.70
CA PHE A 520 -12.91 12.17 -14.80
C PHE A 520 -13.14 11.58 -16.19
N VAL A 521 -13.35 10.26 -16.30
CA VAL A 521 -13.53 9.57 -17.58
C VAL A 521 -14.84 9.97 -18.25
N ASN A 522 -15.93 10.11 -17.50
CA ASN A 522 -17.27 10.29 -18.06
C ASN A 522 -18.13 11.43 -17.47
N GLU A 523 -17.72 12.04 -16.33
CA GLU A 523 -18.52 13.12 -15.75
C GLU A 523 -18.30 14.46 -16.44
N ILE A 524 -19.37 15.26 -16.56
CA ILE A 524 -19.35 16.54 -17.29
C ILE A 524 -18.38 17.56 -16.66
N THR A 525 -18.20 17.51 -15.34
CA THR A 525 -17.29 18.42 -14.63
C THR A 525 -15.86 18.36 -15.14
N PHE A 526 -15.45 17.20 -15.67
CA PHE A 526 -14.09 16.95 -16.14
C PHE A 526 -13.93 17.05 -17.67
N ASP A 527 -14.90 17.59 -18.40
CA ASP A 527 -14.81 17.74 -19.85
C ASP A 527 -13.64 18.63 -20.28
N GLY A 528 -13.39 19.72 -19.55
CA GLY A 528 -12.22 20.57 -19.76
C GLY A 528 -10.90 19.82 -19.48
N MET A 529 -10.82 19.04 -18.41
CA MET A 529 -9.65 18.19 -18.12
C MET A 529 -9.39 17.21 -19.27
N ARG A 530 -10.41 16.47 -19.73
CA ARG A 530 -10.28 15.55 -20.87
C ARG A 530 -9.80 16.23 -22.13
N ASN A 531 -10.32 17.42 -22.43
CA ASN A 531 -9.91 18.21 -23.60
C ASN A 531 -8.43 18.61 -23.54
N HIS A 532 -7.94 19.01 -22.35
CA HIS A 532 -6.53 19.32 -22.14
C HIS A 532 -5.66 18.07 -22.29
N LEU A 533 -6.01 16.97 -21.63
CA LEU A 533 -5.25 15.71 -21.73
C LEU A 533 -5.15 15.21 -23.17
N ALA A 534 -6.24 15.29 -23.95
CA ALA A 534 -6.26 14.89 -25.36
C ALA A 534 -5.37 15.78 -26.26
N LYS A 535 -5.07 17.01 -25.85
CA LYS A 535 -4.16 17.92 -26.57
C LYS A 535 -2.71 17.80 -26.10
N GLU A 536 -2.52 17.48 -24.81
CA GLU A 536 -1.19 17.43 -24.17
C GLU A 536 -0.46 16.10 -24.43
N PHE A 537 -1.19 14.99 -24.66
CA PHE A 537 -0.65 13.65 -24.82
C PHE A 537 -1.03 13.01 -26.16
N ASP A 538 -0.09 12.31 -26.77
CA ASP A 538 -0.26 11.65 -28.06
C ASP A 538 -1.06 10.35 -27.96
N LYS A 539 -0.97 9.64 -26.80
CA LYS A 539 -1.73 8.42 -26.52
C LYS A 539 -2.23 8.42 -25.08
N ILE A 540 -3.45 7.94 -24.92
CA ILE A 540 -4.14 7.81 -23.64
C ILE A 540 -4.69 6.39 -23.53
N TYR A 541 -4.28 5.67 -22.51
CA TYR A 541 -4.78 4.34 -22.16
C TYR A 541 -5.52 4.44 -20.83
N ILE A 542 -6.75 3.94 -20.78
CA ILE A 542 -7.58 3.93 -19.57
C ILE A 542 -8.11 2.52 -19.38
N LEU A 543 -7.81 1.92 -18.23
CA LEU A 543 -8.42 0.68 -17.77
C LEU A 543 -9.35 1.01 -16.61
N ASP A 544 -10.66 0.96 -16.86
CA ASP A 544 -11.67 1.15 -15.81
C ASP A 544 -11.81 -0.14 -14.99
N LEU A 545 -11.45 -0.08 -13.71
CA LEU A 545 -11.57 -1.19 -12.77
C LEU A 545 -12.99 -1.27 -12.15
N GLY A 546 -13.88 -0.35 -12.49
CA GLY A 546 -15.26 -0.32 -12.04
C GLY A 546 -15.39 -0.02 -10.54
N GLY A 547 -16.37 -0.67 -9.87
CA GLY A 547 -16.54 -0.62 -8.41
C GLY A 547 -17.17 0.65 -7.85
N ASN A 548 -17.89 1.45 -8.66
CA ASN A 548 -18.57 2.64 -8.17
C ASN A 548 -19.90 2.28 -7.47
N VAL A 549 -19.84 2.05 -6.17
CA VAL A 549 -21.00 1.71 -5.33
C VAL A 549 -22.02 2.85 -5.26
N ARG A 550 -21.58 4.11 -5.37
CA ARG A 550 -22.48 5.28 -5.35
C ARG A 550 -23.38 5.34 -6.58
N LYS A 551 -22.84 4.97 -7.76
CA LYS A 551 -23.62 4.92 -9.01
C LYS A 551 -24.44 3.64 -9.14
N ASN A 552 -24.00 2.55 -8.53
CA ASN A 552 -24.70 1.27 -8.53
C ASN A 552 -24.77 0.68 -7.10
N PRO A 553 -25.78 1.06 -6.29
CA PRO A 553 -25.94 0.56 -4.93
C PRO A 553 -26.12 -0.98 -4.84
N LYS A 554 -26.46 -1.65 -5.93
CA LYS A 554 -26.55 -3.13 -5.97
C LYS A 554 -25.19 -3.81 -5.80
N LEU A 555 -24.09 -3.07 -6.01
CA LEU A 555 -22.72 -3.53 -5.72
C LEU A 555 -22.38 -3.46 -4.22
N SER A 556 -23.21 -2.83 -3.40
CA SER A 556 -22.95 -2.52 -1.98
C SER A 556 -23.10 -3.70 -1.00
N GLY A 557 -23.02 -4.91 -1.43
CA GLY A 557 -23.13 -6.05 -0.51
C GLY A 557 -21.98 -7.04 -0.60
N THR A 558 -21.29 -7.12 -1.73
CA THR A 558 -20.36 -8.23 -2.01
C THR A 558 -19.09 -7.84 -2.75
N THR A 559 -19.03 -6.66 -3.38
CA THR A 559 -17.86 -6.30 -4.20
C THR A 559 -17.55 -4.81 -4.05
N HIS A 560 -16.82 -4.45 -3.00
CA HIS A 560 -16.02 -3.24 -3.07
C HIS A 560 -15.03 -3.39 -4.23
N ASN A 561 -14.60 -2.26 -4.84
CA ASN A 561 -13.50 -2.34 -5.77
C ASN A 561 -12.25 -2.90 -5.04
N VAL A 562 -11.22 -3.23 -5.79
CA VAL A 562 -9.96 -3.79 -5.26
C VAL A 562 -9.28 -2.93 -4.18
N PHE A 563 -9.74 -1.70 -3.98
CA PHE A 563 -9.26 -0.76 -2.95
C PHE A 563 -10.17 -0.69 -1.71
N GLY A 564 -11.29 -1.39 -1.68
CA GLY A 564 -12.26 -1.32 -0.57
C GLY A 564 -13.00 0.01 -0.42
N ILE A 565 -12.99 0.88 -1.44
CA ILE A 565 -13.60 2.22 -1.41
C ILE A 565 -14.88 2.31 -2.22
N GLN A 566 -15.72 3.32 -1.93
CA GLN A 566 -17.06 3.47 -2.55
C GLN A 566 -17.05 4.08 -3.95
N VAL A 567 -15.91 4.60 -4.42
CA VAL A 567 -15.79 5.23 -5.73
C VAL A 567 -15.17 4.29 -6.74
N GLY A 568 -15.50 4.47 -8.01
CA GLY A 568 -14.87 3.74 -9.08
C GLY A 568 -13.41 4.18 -9.28
N VAL A 569 -12.58 3.24 -9.69
CA VAL A 569 -11.14 3.44 -9.88
C VAL A 569 -10.74 3.08 -11.30
N SER A 570 -9.79 3.81 -11.87
CA SER A 570 -9.18 3.50 -13.17
C SER A 570 -7.66 3.61 -13.12
N VAL A 571 -6.99 2.76 -13.89
CA VAL A 571 -5.57 2.92 -14.23
C VAL A 571 -5.50 3.77 -15.50
N ASN A 572 -4.69 4.82 -15.47
CA ASN A 572 -4.59 5.80 -16.54
C ASN A 572 -3.15 5.98 -16.94
N ILE A 573 -2.83 5.78 -18.22
CA ILE A 573 -1.47 5.97 -18.74
C ILE A 573 -1.51 6.95 -19.88
N PHE A 574 -0.81 8.07 -19.73
CA PHE A 574 -0.70 9.15 -20.69
C PHE A 574 0.71 9.17 -21.26
N VAL A 575 0.83 9.17 -22.59
CA VAL A 575 2.10 9.11 -23.32
C VAL A 575 2.29 10.37 -24.12
N LYS A 576 3.36 11.10 -23.87
CA LYS A 576 3.81 12.25 -24.64
C LYS A 576 5.06 11.90 -25.43
N LYS A 577 5.04 12.11 -26.73
CA LYS A 577 6.18 11.94 -27.60
C LYS A 577 6.86 13.29 -27.88
N LYS A 578 8.15 13.25 -28.15
CA LYS A 578 8.86 14.43 -28.62
C LYS A 578 8.28 14.86 -29.95
N SER A 579 7.88 16.14 -30.07
CA SER A 579 7.43 16.71 -31.36
C SER A 579 8.55 16.49 -32.36
N SER A 580 8.27 15.74 -33.42
CA SER A 580 9.17 15.72 -34.58
C SER A 580 9.03 17.09 -35.24
N ASP A 581 10.05 17.94 -35.15
CA ASP A 581 10.24 19.09 -36.02
C ASP A 581 10.47 18.62 -37.47
N THR A 582 9.48 17.98 -38.05
CA THR A 582 9.41 17.80 -39.50
C THR A 582 8.49 18.88 -40.02
N PRO A 583 8.98 19.85 -40.76
CA PRO A 583 8.09 20.84 -41.40
C PRO A 583 7.08 20.05 -42.25
N PRO A 584 5.83 20.51 -42.32
CA PRO A 584 4.82 19.86 -43.15
C PRO A 584 5.36 19.75 -44.57
N TYR A 585 5.39 18.53 -45.09
CA TYR A 585 5.74 18.26 -46.47
C TYR A 585 4.96 19.22 -47.40
N ALA A 586 5.67 20.14 -48.02
CA ALA A 586 5.16 20.91 -49.15
C ALA A 586 5.02 19.92 -50.30
N GLY A 587 3.89 19.21 -50.32
CA GLY A 587 3.49 18.36 -51.42
C GLY A 587 3.24 19.17 -52.66
N ARG A 588 3.93 18.85 -53.71
CA ARG A 588 3.58 19.20 -55.07
C ARG A 588 2.36 18.41 -55.53
#